data_845c38d770c84fe7d552319b3a86efb2
#
_entry.id   845c38d770c84fe7d552319b3a86efb2
#
_cell.length_a   1.000
_cell.length_b   1.000
_cell.length_c   1.000
_cell.angle_alpha   90.00
_cell.angle_beta   90.00
_cell.angle_gamma   90.00
#
_symmetry.space_group_name_H-M   'P 1'
#
loop_
_entity.id
_entity.type
_entity.pdbx_description
1 polymer ?
#
loop_
_entity_poly.entity_id
_entity_poly.type
_entity_poly.pdbx_seq_one_letter_code
_entity_poly.pdbx_strand_id
1 'polypeptide(L)'
;PSQAGASAAPNLSLISTQLSWQRSELANLRTLLAWARTAVSMIGFGFTIYNFYRGFLEDLATAGRADGARNLGLALVTAGTLAMLVAVWNYWSVNRSLTRLHGPLEIPDEFKQRWIYAYLVSAVLFLIGLITLIFMLRRI
;
A
#
# COMPACT_ATOMS: atom_id res chain seq x y z
N PRO A 1 33.77 -14.94 -39.68
CA PRO A 1 33.66 -13.79 -38.78
C PRO A 1 32.22 -13.37 -38.43
N SER A 2 31.17 -14.00 -39.00
CA SER A 2 29.76 -13.51 -38.86
C SER A 2 28.94 -14.18 -37.75
N GLN A 3 29.45 -15.19 -37.07
CA GLN A 3 28.67 -15.93 -36.07
C GLN A 3 28.67 -15.29 -34.66
N ALA A 4 29.68 -14.45 -34.32
CA ALA A 4 29.77 -13.77 -33.05
C ALA A 4 28.69 -12.68 -32.87
N GLY A 5 28.20 -12.07 -33.95
CA GLY A 5 27.14 -11.06 -33.86
C GLY A 5 25.73 -11.65 -33.68
N ALA A 6 25.47 -12.86 -34.15
CA ALA A 6 24.16 -13.51 -34.08
C ALA A 6 23.86 -14.04 -32.68
N SER A 7 24.86 -14.41 -31.88
CA SER A 7 24.68 -14.87 -30.50
C SER A 7 24.55 -13.71 -29.46
N ALA A 8 25.04 -12.52 -29.80
CA ALA A 8 24.98 -11.35 -28.92
C ALA A 8 23.59 -10.66 -28.92
N ALA A 9 22.89 -10.67 -30.07
CA ALA A 9 21.59 -10.04 -30.23
C ALA A 9 20.47 -10.62 -29.30
N PRO A 10 20.31 -11.96 -29.18
CA PRO A 10 19.33 -12.55 -28.28
C PRO A 10 19.65 -12.26 -26.81
N ASN A 11 20.92 -12.19 -26.44
CA ASN A 11 21.32 -11.85 -25.05
C ASN A 11 21.00 -10.40 -24.70
N LEU A 12 21.18 -9.46 -25.61
CA LEU A 12 20.84 -8.05 -25.42
C LEU A 12 19.33 -7.85 -25.30
N SER A 13 18.51 -8.56 -26.05
CA SER A 13 17.06 -8.49 -25.96
C SER A 13 16.53 -9.05 -24.61
N LEU A 14 17.12 -10.13 -24.13
CA LEU A 14 16.79 -10.69 -22.80
C LEU A 14 17.17 -9.72 -21.67
N ILE A 15 18.35 -9.13 -21.74
CA ILE A 15 18.81 -8.13 -20.75
C ILE A 15 17.89 -6.91 -20.76
N SER A 16 17.53 -6.38 -21.93
CA SER A 16 16.63 -5.22 -22.04
C SER A 16 15.23 -5.53 -21.47
N THR A 17 14.74 -6.74 -21.69
CA THR A 17 13.46 -7.20 -21.13
C THR A 17 13.51 -7.31 -19.60
N GLN A 18 14.58 -7.86 -19.05
CA GLN A 18 14.80 -7.93 -17.61
C GLN A 18 14.86 -6.54 -16.97
N LEU A 19 15.58 -5.61 -17.58
CA LEU A 19 15.69 -4.23 -17.08
C LEU A 19 14.34 -3.50 -17.15
N SER A 20 13.55 -3.71 -18.18
CA SER A 20 12.22 -3.11 -18.30
C SER A 20 11.26 -3.66 -17.23
N TRP A 21 11.34 -4.94 -16.93
CA TRP A 21 10.57 -5.59 -15.88
C TRP A 21 10.93 -5.04 -14.50
N GLN A 22 12.22 -4.93 -14.18
CA GLN A 22 12.68 -4.33 -12.93
C GLN A 22 12.20 -2.88 -12.76
N ARG A 23 12.23 -2.07 -13.83
CA ARG A 23 11.72 -0.70 -13.80
C ARG A 23 10.22 -0.66 -13.49
N SER A 24 9.44 -1.55 -14.10
CA SER A 24 7.99 -1.63 -13.87
C SER A 24 7.67 -2.06 -12.43
N GLU A 25 8.41 -3.02 -11.88
CA GLU A 25 8.26 -3.46 -10.49
C GLU A 25 8.58 -2.34 -9.50
N LEU A 26 9.70 -1.63 -9.71
CA LEU A 26 10.08 -0.49 -8.88
C LEU A 26 9.06 0.65 -8.95
N ALA A 27 8.49 0.92 -10.12
CA ALA A 27 7.43 1.91 -10.28
C ALA A 27 6.18 1.51 -9.50
N ASN A 28 5.76 0.24 -9.58
CA ASN A 28 4.63 -0.28 -8.83
C ASN A 28 4.85 -0.21 -7.30
N LEU A 29 6.05 -0.55 -6.85
CA LEU A 29 6.42 -0.43 -5.44
C LEU A 29 6.38 1.02 -4.93
N ARG A 30 6.88 1.98 -5.74
CA ARG A 30 6.78 3.42 -5.41
C ARG A 30 5.34 3.87 -5.26
N THR A 31 4.46 3.41 -6.13
CA THR A 31 3.02 3.70 -6.07
C THR A 31 2.41 3.14 -4.80
N LEU A 32 2.71 1.88 -4.44
CA LEU A 32 2.25 1.27 -3.20
C LEU A 32 2.69 2.08 -1.97
N LEU A 33 3.97 2.48 -1.91
CA LEU A 33 4.52 3.26 -0.81
C LEU A 33 3.89 4.66 -0.70
N ALA A 34 3.56 5.29 -1.83
CA ALA A 34 2.84 6.57 -1.86
C ALA A 34 1.42 6.42 -1.27
N TRP A 35 0.68 5.39 -1.68
CA TRP A 35 -0.64 5.07 -1.12
C TRP A 35 -0.57 4.73 0.37
N ALA A 36 0.42 3.95 0.80
CA ALA A 36 0.64 3.59 2.19
C ALA A 36 0.87 4.84 3.06
N ARG A 37 1.70 5.80 2.59
CA ARG A 37 1.93 7.07 3.28
C ARG A 37 0.64 7.86 3.44
N THR A 38 -0.17 7.97 2.40
CA THR A 38 -1.46 8.67 2.45
C THR A 38 -2.41 7.98 3.42
N ALA A 39 -2.53 6.66 3.36
CA ALA A 39 -3.39 5.88 4.24
C ALA A 39 -2.99 6.04 5.71
N VAL A 40 -1.71 5.93 6.03
CA VAL A 40 -1.19 6.13 7.40
C VAL A 40 -1.46 7.55 7.91
N SER A 41 -1.29 8.56 7.06
CA SER A 41 -1.60 9.95 7.41
C SER A 41 -3.09 10.13 7.70
N MET A 42 -3.98 9.57 6.89
CA MET A 42 -5.43 9.65 7.11
C MET A 42 -5.84 8.93 8.41
N ILE A 43 -5.30 7.75 8.67
CA ILE A 43 -5.55 6.99 9.90
C ILE A 43 -5.06 7.78 11.12
N GLY A 44 -3.82 8.31 11.07
CA GLY A 44 -3.23 9.09 12.15
C GLY A 44 -4.00 10.38 12.45
N PHE A 45 -4.35 11.14 11.40
CA PHE A 45 -5.18 12.35 11.56
C PHE A 45 -6.56 12.02 12.08
N GLY A 46 -7.23 11.01 11.54
CA GLY A 46 -8.55 10.59 11.99
C GLY A 46 -8.55 10.18 13.46
N PHE A 47 -7.56 9.41 13.89
CA PHE A 47 -7.39 9.01 15.28
C PHE A 47 -7.10 10.21 16.19
N THR A 48 -6.26 11.15 15.77
CA THR A 48 -5.92 12.36 16.51
C THR A 48 -7.15 13.24 16.70
N ILE A 49 -7.90 13.51 15.63
CA ILE A 49 -9.13 14.29 15.68
C ILE A 49 -10.13 13.63 16.63
N TYR A 50 -10.35 12.33 16.53
CA TYR A 50 -11.27 11.60 17.39
C TYR A 50 -10.91 11.74 18.87
N ASN A 51 -9.64 11.51 19.24
CA ASN A 51 -9.20 11.59 20.65
C ASN A 51 -9.15 13.02 21.18
N PHE A 52 -8.72 13.98 20.35
CA PHE A 52 -8.64 15.38 20.76
C PHE A 52 -10.02 15.94 21.11
N TYR A 53 -11.01 15.67 20.25
CA TYR A 53 -12.37 16.15 20.52
C TYR A 53 -13.02 15.43 21.70
N ARG A 54 -12.72 14.18 21.92
CA ARG A 54 -13.23 13.45 23.07
C ARG A 54 -12.63 13.90 24.40
N GLY A 55 -11.31 14.16 24.43
CA GLY A 55 -10.62 14.52 25.67
C GLY A 55 -10.69 16.00 26.04
N PHE A 56 -10.90 16.90 25.08
CA PHE A 56 -10.77 18.33 25.30
C PHE A 56 -12.09 19.10 25.19
N LEU A 57 -13.05 18.62 24.44
CA LEU A 57 -14.29 19.34 24.09
C LEU A 57 -15.55 18.68 24.68
N GLU A 58 -15.47 17.48 25.22
CA GLU A 58 -16.58 16.84 25.91
C GLU A 58 -17.01 17.69 27.11
N ASP A 59 -16.06 18.39 27.76
CA ASP A 59 -16.33 19.30 28.88
C ASP A 59 -16.75 20.73 28.48
N LEU A 60 -16.50 21.14 27.21
CA LEU A 60 -16.63 22.57 26.80
C LEU A 60 -17.63 22.79 25.65
N ALA A 61 -18.10 21.74 24.95
CA ALA A 61 -18.90 21.92 23.77
C ALA A 61 -20.34 21.46 23.89
N THR A 62 -21.25 22.28 23.35
CA THR A 62 -22.60 21.87 22.98
C THR A 62 -22.55 20.59 22.15
N ALA A 63 -23.31 19.58 22.57
CA ALA A 63 -23.29 18.18 22.06
C ALA A 63 -23.22 17.98 20.53
N GLY A 64 -23.78 18.89 19.73
CA GLY A 64 -23.79 18.76 18.28
C GLY A 64 -22.44 18.98 17.56
N ARG A 65 -21.47 19.66 18.18
CA ARG A 65 -20.12 19.87 17.60
C ARG A 65 -19.18 18.69 17.85
N ALA A 66 -19.35 18.01 18.98
CA ALA A 66 -18.58 16.82 19.32
C ALA A 66 -18.88 15.66 18.36
N ASP A 67 -20.15 15.49 17.96
CA ASP A 67 -20.55 14.47 17.01
C ASP A 67 -19.98 14.66 15.61
N GLY A 68 -19.87 15.89 15.13
CA GLY A 68 -19.27 16.20 13.84
C GLY A 68 -17.81 15.80 13.74
N ALA A 69 -17.02 16.11 14.75
CA ALA A 69 -15.61 15.79 14.77
C ALA A 69 -15.34 14.28 14.98
N ARG A 70 -16.16 13.63 15.78
CA ARG A 70 -16.14 12.17 15.95
C ARG A 70 -16.39 11.48 14.60
N ASN A 71 -17.42 11.89 13.87
CA ASN A 71 -17.78 11.34 12.59
C ASN A 71 -16.70 11.62 11.54
N LEU A 72 -16.08 12.80 11.56
CA LEU A 72 -14.96 13.13 10.68
C LEU A 72 -13.74 12.24 10.95
N GLY A 73 -13.37 12.05 12.22
CA GLY A 73 -12.28 11.15 12.61
C GLY A 73 -12.52 9.71 12.15
N LEU A 74 -13.74 9.21 12.37
CA LEU A 74 -14.15 7.87 11.92
C LEU A 74 -14.11 7.76 10.39
N ALA A 75 -14.61 8.75 9.66
CA ALA A 75 -14.59 8.79 8.20
C ALA A 75 -13.15 8.77 7.65
N LEU A 76 -12.23 9.51 8.27
CA LEU A 76 -10.82 9.52 7.88
C LEU A 76 -10.13 8.18 8.12
N VAL A 77 -10.36 7.53 9.25
CA VAL A 77 -9.79 6.21 9.55
C VAL A 77 -10.36 5.16 8.60
N THR A 78 -11.66 5.16 8.34
CA THR A 78 -12.27 4.23 7.38
C THR A 78 -11.74 4.46 5.96
N ALA A 79 -11.65 5.70 5.51
CA ALA A 79 -11.11 6.05 4.20
C ALA A 79 -9.64 5.62 4.05
N GLY A 80 -8.80 5.86 5.07
CA GLY A 80 -7.40 5.44 5.08
C GLY A 80 -7.25 3.91 5.02
N THR A 81 -8.07 3.18 5.79
CA THR A 81 -8.06 1.70 5.79
C THR A 81 -8.53 1.14 4.44
N LEU A 82 -9.56 1.71 3.83
CA LEU A 82 -10.01 1.34 2.49
C LEU A 82 -8.98 1.67 1.41
N ALA A 83 -8.33 2.84 1.49
CA ALA A 83 -7.26 3.22 0.58
C ALA A 83 -6.10 2.20 0.61
N MET A 84 -5.77 1.69 1.80
CA MET A 84 -4.74 0.65 1.94
C MET A 84 -5.16 -0.67 1.30
N LEU A 85 -6.43 -1.09 1.44
CA LEU A 85 -6.95 -2.28 0.75
C LEU A 85 -6.86 -2.16 -0.76
N VAL A 86 -7.27 -1.02 -1.31
CA VAL A 86 -7.20 -0.74 -2.75
C VAL A 86 -5.75 -0.75 -3.24
N ALA A 87 -4.84 -0.16 -2.48
CA ALA A 87 -3.41 -0.15 -2.82
C ALA A 87 -2.81 -1.55 -2.89
N VAL A 88 -3.10 -2.41 -1.91
CA VAL A 88 -2.65 -3.81 -1.87
C VAL A 88 -3.26 -4.61 -3.03
N TRP A 89 -4.55 -4.43 -3.28
CA TRP A 89 -5.24 -5.09 -4.38
C TRP A 89 -4.63 -4.72 -5.73
N ASN A 90 -4.40 -3.42 -5.95
CA ASN A 90 -3.78 -2.93 -7.19
C ASN A 90 -2.35 -3.47 -7.35
N TYR A 91 -1.55 -3.46 -6.30
CA TYR A 91 -0.20 -4.03 -6.30
C TYR A 91 -0.22 -5.52 -6.66
N TRP A 92 -1.13 -6.28 -6.06
CA TRP A 92 -1.29 -7.72 -6.34
C TRP A 92 -1.74 -7.98 -7.77
N SER A 93 -2.70 -7.20 -8.28
CA SER A 93 -3.23 -7.34 -9.64
C SER A 93 -2.15 -7.09 -10.70
N VAL A 94 -1.38 -6.00 -10.56
CA VAL A 94 -0.28 -5.67 -11.47
C VAL A 94 0.81 -6.74 -11.44
N ASN A 95 1.18 -7.18 -10.25
CA ASN A 95 2.20 -8.20 -10.06
C ASN A 95 1.79 -9.54 -10.70
N ARG A 96 0.54 -9.94 -10.54
CA ARG A 96 -0.02 -11.15 -11.16
C ARG A 96 -0.06 -11.07 -12.69
N SER A 97 -0.29 -9.90 -13.24
CA SER A 97 -0.25 -9.69 -14.69
C SER A 97 1.16 -9.79 -15.26
N LEU A 98 2.14 -9.25 -14.55
CA LEU A 98 3.55 -9.32 -14.95
C LEU A 98 4.08 -10.76 -14.97
N THR A 99 3.71 -11.59 -13.99
CA THR A 99 4.13 -12.99 -13.95
C THR A 99 3.50 -13.86 -15.04
N ARG A 100 2.31 -13.51 -15.52
CA ARG A 100 1.64 -14.24 -16.61
C ARG A 100 2.26 -13.99 -17.99
N LEU A 101 2.81 -12.81 -18.21
CA LEU A 101 3.35 -12.40 -19.51
C LEU A 101 4.74 -12.96 -19.79
N HIS A 102 5.49 -13.37 -18.77
CA HIS A 102 6.91 -13.69 -18.91
C HIS A 102 7.28 -15.18 -18.86
N GLY A 103 6.30 -16.09 -18.85
CA GLY A 103 6.57 -17.55 -18.89
C GLY A 103 7.48 -18.04 -17.75
N PRO A 104 8.07 -19.24 -17.85
CA PRO A 104 8.92 -19.84 -16.81
C PRO A 104 10.36 -19.31 -16.87
N LEU A 105 10.57 -18.00 -16.91
CA LEU A 105 11.87 -17.42 -16.58
C LEU A 105 12.08 -17.63 -15.08
N GLU A 106 13.16 -18.31 -14.71
CA GLU A 106 13.58 -18.50 -13.34
C GLU A 106 13.67 -17.13 -12.66
N ILE A 107 12.69 -16.84 -11.80
CA ILE A 107 12.69 -15.61 -10.99
C ILE A 107 13.73 -15.84 -9.89
N PRO A 108 14.82 -15.06 -9.83
CA PRO A 108 15.82 -15.19 -8.78
C PRO A 108 15.17 -15.12 -7.40
N ASP A 109 15.58 -15.97 -6.47
CA ASP A 109 15.01 -16.07 -5.12
C ASP A 109 15.04 -14.74 -4.35
N GLU A 110 15.97 -13.86 -4.67
CA GLU A 110 16.07 -12.49 -4.12
C GLU A 110 14.80 -11.65 -4.40
N PHE A 111 14.15 -11.83 -5.56
CA PHE A 111 12.92 -11.12 -5.91
C PHE A 111 11.72 -11.64 -5.10
N LYS A 112 11.67 -12.94 -4.85
CA LYS A 112 10.62 -13.58 -4.07
C LYS A 112 10.61 -13.07 -2.62
N GLN A 113 11.78 -12.84 -2.06
CA GLN A 113 11.95 -12.29 -0.73
C GLN A 113 11.45 -10.84 -0.62
N ARG A 114 11.68 -10.00 -1.63
CA ARG A 114 11.22 -8.60 -1.65
C ARG A 114 9.69 -8.47 -1.67
N TRP A 115 9.00 -9.35 -2.34
CA TRP A 115 7.53 -9.38 -2.35
C TRP A 115 6.95 -9.68 -0.98
N ILE A 116 7.56 -10.61 -0.25
CA ILE A 116 7.15 -10.96 1.11
C ILE A 116 7.23 -9.73 2.04
N TYR A 117 8.28 -8.94 1.96
CA TYR A 117 8.40 -7.71 2.76
C TYR A 117 7.33 -6.67 2.40
N ALA A 118 7.01 -6.47 1.13
CA ALA A 118 5.97 -5.54 0.70
C ALA A 118 4.59 -5.96 1.25
N TYR A 119 4.26 -7.25 1.18
CA TYR A 119 3.02 -7.78 1.75
C TYR A 119 2.99 -7.69 3.28
N LEU A 120 4.09 -8.00 3.96
CA LEU A 120 4.18 -7.89 5.42
C LEU A 120 3.95 -6.45 5.90
N VAL A 121 4.63 -5.48 5.30
CA VAL A 121 4.45 -4.06 5.66
C VAL A 121 3.01 -3.63 5.41
N SER A 122 2.43 -3.99 4.28
CA SER A 122 1.05 -3.65 3.95
C SER A 122 0.06 -4.31 4.90
N ALA A 123 0.26 -5.56 5.28
CA ALA A 123 -0.58 -6.28 6.23
C ALA A 123 -0.52 -5.66 7.64
N VAL A 124 0.67 -5.26 8.09
CA VAL A 124 0.85 -4.58 9.39
C VAL A 124 0.12 -3.24 9.40
N LEU A 125 0.26 -2.42 8.35
CA LEU A 125 -0.42 -1.13 8.25
C LEU A 125 -1.95 -1.29 8.19
N PHE A 126 -2.44 -2.28 7.46
CA PHE A 126 -3.87 -2.61 7.42
C PHE A 126 -4.39 -3.03 8.80
N LEU A 127 -3.64 -3.89 9.50
CA LEU A 127 -3.97 -4.34 10.85
C LEU A 127 -4.05 -3.16 11.84
N ILE A 128 -3.10 -2.23 11.77
CA ILE A 128 -3.12 -1.02 12.59
C ILE A 128 -4.38 -0.20 12.31
N GLY A 129 -4.73 0.03 11.04
CA GLY A 129 -5.96 0.72 10.65
C GLY A 129 -7.22 0.04 11.17
N LEU A 130 -7.28 -1.30 11.04
CA LEU A 130 -8.41 -2.10 11.51
C LEU A 130 -8.54 -2.07 13.04
N ILE A 131 -7.45 -2.22 13.77
CA ILE A 131 -7.44 -2.14 15.24
C ILE A 131 -7.91 -0.76 15.70
N THR A 132 -7.41 0.31 15.07
CA THR A 132 -7.82 1.68 15.35
C THR A 132 -9.31 1.86 15.10
N LEU A 133 -9.83 1.36 14.01
CA LEU A 133 -11.25 1.41 13.66
C LEU A 133 -12.12 0.66 14.69
N ILE A 134 -11.75 -0.56 15.05
CA ILE A 134 -12.47 -1.38 16.03
C ILE A 134 -12.45 -0.69 17.40
N PHE A 135 -11.31 -0.11 17.80
CA PHE A 135 -11.18 0.62 19.07
C PHE A 135 -12.11 1.83 19.11
N MET A 136 -12.20 2.58 18.00
CA MET A 136 -13.10 3.73 17.89
C MET A 136 -14.57 3.29 17.93
N LEU A 137 -14.94 2.23 17.22
CA LEU A 137 -16.32 1.70 17.19
C LEU A 137 -16.78 1.14 18.54
N ARG A 138 -15.90 0.48 19.29
CA ARG A 138 -16.22 -0.05 20.62
C ARG A 138 -16.43 1.03 21.69
N ARG A 139 -15.98 2.24 21.41
CA ARG A 139 -16.10 3.38 22.33
C ARG A 139 -17.24 4.35 21.96
N ILE A 140 -17.98 4.05 20.88
CA ILE A 140 -19.25 4.70 20.53
C ILE A 140 -20.36 4.13 21.40
#